data_d8091a91a6e7b4cfea149baa55a6f828
#
_entry.id   d8091a91a6e7b4cfea149baa55a6f828
#
_cell.length_a   1.000
_cell.length_b   1.000
_cell.length_c   1.000
_cell.angle_alpha   90.00
_cell.angle_beta   90.00
_cell.angle_gamma   90.00
#
_symmetry.space_group_name_H-M   'P 1'
#
loop_
_entity.id
_entity.type
_entity.pdbx_description
1 polymer ?
#
loop_
_entity_poly.entity_id
_entity_poly.type
_entity_poly.pdbx_seq_one_letter_code
_entity_poly.pdbx_strand_id
1 'polypeptide(L)'
;MLKRGDFMESFFVALNAVLPMFIMLFIGFLVRKLKILQDSFLPQLNKIVFNVFFPFLMFNNIYGSDFSSVFSPKLLAFAVIGVFTIYFLSIGFTLLVEKSNYSRGAMIQAIYRSNFVLMGLPIAANIFGKDKLGMTAVLVAVVVPVSYTHLRAHETDSYL
;
A
#
# COMPACT_ATOMS: atom_id res chain seq x y z
N MET A 1 32.60 -3.76 1.48
CA MET A 1 32.71 -4.52 0.20
C MET A 1 31.72 -5.69 0.29
N LEU A 2 30.54 -5.56 -0.28
CA LEU A 2 29.51 -6.64 -0.33
C LEU A 2 30.11 -7.81 -1.13
N LYS A 3 30.18 -8.98 -0.53
CA LYS A 3 30.63 -10.18 -1.21
C LYS A 3 29.66 -10.50 -2.34
N ARG A 4 30.15 -10.96 -3.47
CA ARG A 4 29.34 -11.31 -4.66
C ARG A 4 28.23 -12.32 -4.36
N GLY A 5 28.39 -13.14 -3.31
CA GLY A 5 27.40 -14.05 -2.77
C GLY A 5 26.20 -13.34 -2.12
N ASP A 6 26.49 -12.34 -1.27
CA ASP A 6 25.46 -11.60 -0.53
C ASP A 6 24.53 -10.82 -1.50
N PHE A 7 25.07 -10.34 -2.62
CA PHE A 7 24.28 -9.66 -3.67
C PHE A 7 23.31 -10.62 -4.38
N MET A 8 23.80 -11.82 -4.74
CA MET A 8 22.95 -12.83 -5.39
C MET A 8 21.83 -13.32 -4.47
N GLU A 9 22.13 -13.56 -3.20
CA GLU A 9 21.11 -13.93 -2.21
C GLU A 9 20.07 -12.83 -2.03
N SER A 10 20.50 -11.59 -1.86
CA SER A 10 19.59 -10.44 -1.75
C SER A 10 18.73 -10.26 -3.00
N PHE A 11 19.30 -10.49 -4.18
CA PHE A 11 18.57 -10.44 -5.45
C PHE A 11 17.50 -11.52 -5.53
N PHE A 12 17.81 -12.77 -5.15
CA PHE A 12 16.81 -13.85 -5.15
C PHE A 12 15.71 -13.63 -4.11
N VAL A 13 16.03 -13.10 -2.93
CA VAL A 13 15.03 -12.73 -1.93
C VAL A 13 14.10 -11.65 -2.48
N ALA A 14 14.64 -10.61 -3.09
CA ALA A 14 13.84 -9.54 -3.69
C ALA A 14 12.98 -10.08 -4.86
N LEU A 15 13.55 -10.92 -5.71
CA LEU A 15 12.83 -11.53 -6.83
C LEU A 15 11.66 -12.40 -6.32
N ASN A 16 11.91 -13.28 -5.36
CA ASN A 16 10.87 -14.13 -4.76
C ASN A 16 9.78 -13.32 -4.06
N ALA A 17 10.12 -12.18 -3.47
CA ALA A 17 9.14 -11.29 -2.84
C ALA A 17 8.22 -10.62 -3.87
N VAL A 18 8.75 -10.25 -5.04
CA VAL A 18 8.05 -9.42 -6.02
C VAL A 18 7.43 -10.25 -7.15
N LEU A 19 8.04 -11.39 -7.51
CA LEU A 19 7.59 -12.26 -8.60
C LEU A 19 6.11 -12.69 -8.51
N PRO A 20 5.59 -13.13 -7.35
CA PRO A 20 4.17 -13.50 -7.22
C PRO A 20 3.23 -12.37 -7.61
N MET A 21 3.60 -11.11 -7.34
CA MET A 21 2.80 -9.95 -7.68
C MET A 21 2.76 -9.71 -9.19
N PHE A 22 3.90 -9.84 -9.88
CA PHE A 22 3.93 -9.76 -11.33
C PHE A 22 3.14 -10.87 -11.99
N ILE A 23 3.19 -12.09 -11.45
CA ILE A 23 2.37 -13.21 -11.92
C ILE A 23 0.88 -12.88 -11.79
N MET A 24 0.45 -12.34 -10.64
CA MET A 24 -0.95 -11.95 -10.43
C MET A 24 -1.39 -10.82 -11.37
N LEU A 25 -0.52 -9.82 -11.60
CA LEU A 25 -0.78 -8.76 -12.57
C LEU A 25 -0.90 -9.31 -13.99
N PHE A 26 -0.02 -10.24 -14.37
CA PHE A 26 -0.07 -10.90 -15.67
C PHE A 26 -1.34 -11.73 -15.85
N ILE A 27 -1.76 -12.48 -14.83
CA ILE A 27 -3.04 -13.22 -14.83
C ILE A 27 -4.20 -12.25 -14.99
N GLY A 28 -4.23 -11.15 -14.23
CA GLY A 28 -5.25 -10.12 -14.35
C GLY A 28 -5.32 -9.51 -15.76
N PHE A 29 -4.16 -9.24 -16.36
CA PHE A 29 -4.07 -8.77 -17.74
C PHE A 29 -4.62 -9.81 -18.74
N LEU A 30 -4.29 -11.10 -18.58
CA LEU A 30 -4.81 -12.17 -19.43
C LEU A 30 -6.33 -12.31 -19.30
N VAL A 31 -6.87 -12.30 -18.08
CA VAL A 31 -8.31 -12.37 -17.81
C VAL A 31 -9.06 -11.25 -18.52
N ARG A 32 -8.51 -10.03 -18.47
CA ARG A 32 -9.08 -8.88 -19.21
C ARG A 32 -8.96 -9.04 -20.72
N LYS A 33 -7.78 -9.45 -21.21
CA LYS A 33 -7.53 -9.63 -22.66
C LYS A 33 -8.42 -10.73 -23.26
N LEU A 34 -8.66 -11.79 -22.52
CA LEU A 34 -9.55 -12.89 -22.90
C LEU A 34 -11.04 -12.53 -22.74
N LYS A 35 -11.37 -11.31 -22.28
CA LYS A 35 -12.74 -10.84 -22.03
C LYS A 35 -13.55 -11.74 -21.10
N ILE A 36 -12.89 -12.47 -20.19
CA ILE A 36 -13.55 -13.30 -19.18
C ILE A 36 -14.31 -12.42 -18.18
N LEU A 37 -13.76 -11.24 -17.85
CA LEU A 37 -14.40 -10.24 -17.02
C LEU A 37 -14.71 -8.99 -17.85
N GLN A 38 -15.96 -8.52 -17.74
CA GLN A 38 -16.36 -7.25 -18.31
C GLN A 38 -15.83 -6.09 -17.47
N ASP A 39 -15.42 -5.00 -18.12
CA ASP A 39 -14.89 -3.81 -17.41
C ASP A 39 -15.93 -3.19 -16.46
N SER A 40 -17.22 -3.36 -16.73
CA SER A 40 -18.34 -2.93 -15.86
C SER A 40 -18.42 -3.67 -14.52
N PHE A 41 -17.82 -4.87 -14.42
CA PHE A 41 -17.80 -5.67 -13.20
C PHE A 41 -16.67 -5.28 -12.25
N LEU A 42 -15.61 -4.64 -12.75
CA LEU A 42 -14.43 -4.28 -11.95
C LEU A 42 -14.76 -3.37 -10.75
N PRO A 43 -15.62 -2.32 -10.85
CA PRO A 43 -15.99 -1.51 -9.69
C PRO A 43 -16.74 -2.31 -8.62
N GLN A 44 -17.60 -3.24 -9.01
CA GLN A 44 -18.34 -4.09 -8.08
C GLN A 44 -17.40 -5.07 -7.37
N LEU A 45 -16.47 -5.68 -8.11
CA LEU A 45 -15.44 -6.56 -7.55
C LEU A 45 -14.57 -5.81 -6.54
N ASN A 46 -14.11 -4.61 -6.88
CA ASN A 46 -13.34 -3.77 -5.98
C ASN A 46 -14.13 -3.45 -4.70
N LYS A 47 -15.42 -3.13 -4.82
CA LYS A 47 -16.27 -2.86 -3.66
C LYS A 47 -16.36 -4.06 -2.72
N ILE A 48 -16.51 -5.27 -3.26
CA ILE A 48 -16.53 -6.52 -2.47
C ILE A 48 -15.16 -6.75 -1.81
N VAL A 49 -14.07 -6.62 -2.58
CA VAL A 49 -12.71 -6.82 -2.05
C VAL A 49 -12.43 -5.86 -0.90
N PHE A 50 -12.70 -4.58 -1.06
CA PHE A 50 -12.38 -3.60 -0.01
C PHE A 50 -13.36 -3.58 1.16
N ASN A 51 -14.63 -3.89 0.96
CA ASN A 51 -15.61 -3.84 2.05
C ASN A 51 -15.75 -5.16 2.81
N VAL A 52 -15.41 -6.28 2.17
CA VAL A 52 -15.57 -7.61 2.78
C VAL A 52 -14.21 -8.26 2.99
N PHE A 53 -13.49 -8.56 1.93
CA PHE A 53 -12.25 -9.35 2.05
C PHE A 53 -11.13 -8.60 2.78
N PHE A 54 -11.01 -7.29 2.57
CA PHE A 54 -9.96 -6.50 3.19
C PHE A 54 -10.08 -6.41 4.73
N PRO A 55 -11.25 -6.09 5.33
CA PRO A 55 -11.42 -6.15 6.77
C PRO A 55 -11.15 -7.54 7.36
N PHE A 56 -11.59 -8.62 6.69
CA PHE A 56 -11.29 -9.98 7.12
C PHE A 56 -9.80 -10.29 7.08
N LEU A 57 -9.11 -9.88 6.02
CA LEU A 57 -7.66 -10.03 5.90
C LEU A 57 -6.94 -9.31 7.04
N MET A 58 -7.32 -8.06 7.32
CA MET A 58 -6.75 -7.27 8.41
C MET A 58 -7.02 -7.93 9.77
N PHE A 59 -8.25 -8.34 10.01
CA PHE A 59 -8.62 -9.04 11.25
C PHE A 59 -7.79 -10.31 11.43
N ASN A 60 -7.69 -11.15 10.40
CA ASN A 60 -6.93 -12.40 10.46
C ASN A 60 -5.43 -12.16 10.74
N ASN A 61 -4.84 -11.14 10.13
CA ASN A 61 -3.43 -10.80 10.34
C ASN A 61 -3.15 -10.26 11.74
N ILE A 62 -4.10 -9.54 12.34
CA ILE A 62 -3.97 -9.01 13.70
C ILE A 62 -4.28 -10.09 14.74
N TYR A 63 -5.34 -10.87 14.51
CA TYR A 63 -5.81 -11.90 15.45
C TYR A 63 -4.76 -13.00 15.67
N GLY A 64 -4.07 -13.41 14.61
CA GLY A 64 -3.02 -14.44 14.69
C GLY A 64 -1.67 -13.96 15.25
N SER A 65 -1.54 -12.66 15.59
CA SER A 65 -0.31 -12.10 16.12
C SER A 65 -0.38 -11.82 17.61
N ASP A 66 0.74 -12.03 18.31
CA ASP A 66 0.86 -11.60 19.72
C ASP A 66 0.98 -10.07 19.75
N PHE A 67 -0.12 -9.40 20.08
CA PHE A 67 -0.25 -7.95 20.05
C PHE A 67 0.79 -7.26 20.95
N SER A 68 1.14 -7.85 22.07
CA SER A 68 2.13 -7.29 23.01
C SER A 68 3.54 -7.27 22.42
N SER A 69 3.89 -8.26 21.61
CA SER A 69 5.18 -8.36 20.95
C SER A 69 5.27 -7.54 19.67
N VAL A 70 4.11 -7.24 19.05
CA VAL A 70 3.98 -6.56 17.75
C VAL A 70 3.83 -5.05 17.91
N PHE A 71 3.25 -4.58 19.04
CA PHE A 71 2.99 -3.17 19.26
C PHE A 71 4.25 -2.41 19.67
N SER A 72 4.84 -1.68 18.72
CA SER A 72 5.97 -0.79 18.94
C SER A 72 5.56 0.68 18.76
N PRO A 73 5.38 1.45 19.85
CA PRO A 73 5.01 2.87 19.76
C PRO A 73 6.02 3.70 18.97
N LYS A 74 7.30 3.35 19.08
CA LYS A 74 8.38 4.02 18.33
C LYS A 74 8.25 3.82 16.83
N LEU A 75 7.95 2.59 16.39
CA LEU A 75 7.75 2.26 14.97
C LEU A 75 6.49 2.93 14.42
N LEU A 76 5.39 2.93 15.18
CA LEU A 76 4.17 3.63 14.82
C LEU A 76 4.39 5.14 14.68
N ALA A 77 5.05 5.76 15.65
CA ALA A 77 5.40 7.18 15.59
C ALA A 77 6.27 7.48 14.36
N PHE A 78 7.28 6.67 14.11
CA PHE A 78 8.14 6.81 12.92
C PHE A 78 7.35 6.71 11.63
N ALA A 79 6.46 5.73 11.51
CA ALA A 79 5.63 5.55 10.32
C ALA A 79 4.67 6.73 10.09
N VAL A 80 3.99 7.19 11.16
CA VAL A 80 3.08 8.33 11.09
C VAL A 80 3.84 9.60 10.70
N ILE A 81 4.97 9.90 11.37
CA ILE A 81 5.81 11.06 11.04
C ILE A 81 6.31 10.97 9.60
N GLY A 82 6.75 9.78 9.15
CA GLY A 82 7.20 9.55 7.78
C GLY A 82 6.11 9.83 6.75
N VAL A 83 4.89 9.35 6.98
CA VAL A 83 3.74 9.60 6.09
C VAL A 83 3.41 11.08 6.01
N PHE A 84 3.33 11.77 7.15
CA PHE A 84 3.08 13.21 7.17
C PHE A 84 4.20 14.01 6.50
N THR A 85 5.45 13.63 6.71
CA THR A 85 6.60 14.28 6.07
C THR A 85 6.51 14.17 4.55
N ILE A 86 6.28 12.97 4.02
CA ILE A 86 6.12 12.76 2.57
C ILE A 86 4.89 13.51 2.04
N TYR A 87 3.80 13.54 2.80
CA TYR A 87 2.59 14.28 2.45
C TYR A 87 2.86 15.78 2.30
N PHE A 88 3.48 16.42 3.29
CA PHE A 88 3.81 17.85 3.23
C PHE A 88 4.83 18.17 2.12
N LEU A 89 5.83 17.30 1.93
CA LEU A 89 6.78 17.45 0.82
C LEU A 89 6.07 17.31 -0.54
N SER A 90 5.09 16.42 -0.67
CA SER A 90 4.31 16.27 -1.91
C SER A 90 3.47 17.50 -2.21
N ILE A 91 2.89 18.13 -1.19
CA ILE A 91 2.17 19.41 -1.34
C ILE A 91 3.14 20.49 -1.82
N GLY A 92 4.26 20.69 -1.12
CA GLY A 92 5.26 21.68 -1.49
C GLY A 92 5.77 21.51 -2.91
N PHE A 93 6.11 20.28 -3.29
CA PHE A 93 6.56 19.94 -4.64
C PHE A 93 5.47 20.22 -5.70
N THR A 94 4.24 19.77 -5.42
CA THR A 94 3.12 19.95 -6.37
C THR A 94 2.80 21.42 -6.58
N LEU A 95 2.83 22.26 -5.53
CA LEU A 95 2.58 23.69 -5.65
C LEU A 95 3.63 24.41 -6.52
N LEU A 96 4.87 23.89 -6.55
CA LEU A 96 5.95 24.44 -7.37
C LEU A 96 5.85 24.03 -8.84
N VAL A 97 5.39 22.80 -9.11
CA VAL A 97 5.43 22.20 -10.46
C VAL A 97 4.10 22.34 -11.19
N GLU A 98 2.98 22.10 -10.49
CA GLU A 98 1.65 22.04 -11.11
C GLU A 98 0.88 23.35 -10.92
N LYS A 99 0.52 23.98 -12.02
CA LYS A 99 -0.22 25.26 -12.02
C LYS A 99 -1.74 25.08 -11.97
N SER A 100 -2.25 23.92 -12.44
CA SER A 100 -3.68 23.64 -12.48
C SER A 100 -4.18 23.16 -11.12
N ASN A 101 -5.11 23.87 -10.51
CA ASN A 101 -5.72 23.45 -9.25
C ASN A 101 -6.44 22.09 -9.36
N TYR A 102 -7.01 21.79 -10.54
CA TYR A 102 -7.69 20.53 -10.81
C TYR A 102 -6.76 19.31 -10.73
N SER A 103 -5.52 19.43 -11.22
CA SER A 103 -4.55 18.34 -11.26
C SER A 103 -3.74 18.18 -9.96
N ARG A 104 -3.70 19.21 -9.12
CA ARG A 104 -2.89 19.23 -7.88
C ARG A 104 -3.25 18.08 -6.93
N GLY A 105 -4.54 17.88 -6.68
CA GLY A 105 -4.99 16.81 -5.78
C GLY A 105 -4.55 15.41 -6.24
N ALA A 106 -4.71 15.12 -7.54
CA ALA A 106 -4.27 13.86 -8.12
C ALA A 106 -2.75 13.69 -8.07
N MET A 107 -1.98 14.76 -8.30
CA MET A 107 -0.53 14.72 -8.25
C MET A 107 0.00 14.51 -6.83
N ILE A 108 -0.57 15.19 -5.83
CA ILE A 108 -0.24 14.96 -4.42
C ILE A 108 -0.48 13.49 -4.07
N GLN A 109 -1.64 12.94 -4.44
CA GLN A 109 -1.96 11.54 -4.20
C GLN A 109 -0.96 10.59 -4.87
N ALA A 110 -0.59 10.85 -6.11
CA ALA A 110 0.36 10.02 -6.86
C ALA A 110 1.76 9.98 -6.21
N ILE A 111 2.18 11.08 -5.57
CA ILE A 111 3.50 11.17 -4.93
C ILE A 111 3.52 10.49 -3.56
N TYR A 112 2.53 10.77 -2.69
CA TYR A 112 2.64 10.32 -1.30
C TYR A 112 1.93 8.99 -1.02
N ARG A 113 0.94 8.62 -1.84
CA ARG A 113 0.14 7.41 -1.61
C ARG A 113 0.91 6.16 -1.99
N SER A 114 1.48 5.50 -1.01
CA SER A 114 2.11 4.20 -1.21
C SER A 114 1.07 3.08 -1.30
N ASN A 115 1.34 2.07 -2.11
CA ASN A 115 0.54 0.85 -2.18
C ASN A 115 0.95 -0.12 -1.05
N PHE A 116 0.82 0.37 0.18
CA PHE A 116 1.29 -0.34 1.37
C PHE A 116 0.55 -1.64 1.64
N VAL A 117 -0.73 -1.69 1.27
CA VAL A 117 -1.59 -2.85 1.49
C VAL A 117 -1.32 -3.96 0.49
N LEU A 118 -1.45 -3.65 -0.81
CA LEU A 118 -1.35 -4.67 -1.85
C LEU A 118 0.08 -5.12 -2.10
N MET A 119 1.07 -4.25 -1.88
CA MET A 119 2.48 -4.56 -2.05
C MET A 119 3.21 -4.77 -0.72
N GLY A 120 2.96 -3.95 0.27
CA GLY A 120 3.68 -3.98 1.53
C GLY A 120 3.47 -5.28 2.31
N LEU A 121 2.22 -5.76 2.43
CA LEU A 121 1.92 -7.00 3.15
C LEU A 121 2.56 -8.24 2.51
N PRO A 122 2.41 -8.51 1.20
CA PRO A 122 3.06 -9.67 0.57
C PRO A 122 4.59 -9.61 0.64
N ILE A 123 5.18 -8.43 0.44
CA ILE A 123 6.63 -8.26 0.55
C ILE A 123 7.11 -8.52 1.97
N ALA A 124 6.42 -7.96 2.98
CA ALA A 124 6.73 -8.20 4.38
C ALA A 124 6.58 -9.69 4.75
N ALA A 125 5.54 -10.37 4.24
CA ALA A 125 5.33 -11.80 4.43
C ALA A 125 6.48 -12.64 3.88
N ASN A 126 6.98 -12.28 2.70
CA ASN A 126 8.05 -13.01 2.04
C ASN A 126 9.43 -12.76 2.67
N ILE A 127 9.68 -11.55 3.21
CA ILE A 127 10.97 -11.20 3.83
C ILE A 127 11.03 -11.63 5.29
N PHE A 128 9.98 -11.36 6.07
CA PHE A 128 9.98 -11.53 7.52
C PHE A 128 9.25 -12.78 8.00
N GLY A 129 8.54 -13.46 7.10
CA GLY A 129 7.66 -14.60 7.42
C GLY A 129 6.27 -14.16 7.85
N LYS A 130 5.33 -15.10 7.76
CA LYS A 130 3.90 -14.86 8.05
C LYS A 130 3.64 -14.53 9.52
N ASP A 131 4.46 -15.02 10.42
CA ASP A 131 4.32 -14.82 11.87
C ASP A 131 4.57 -13.36 12.29
N LYS A 132 5.26 -12.58 11.45
CA LYS A 132 5.56 -11.15 11.73
C LYS A 132 4.63 -10.17 11.01
N LEU A 133 3.61 -10.68 10.32
CA LEU A 133 2.63 -9.85 9.61
C LEU A 133 1.77 -8.97 10.51
N GLY A 134 1.59 -9.34 11.77
CA GLY A 134 0.83 -8.55 12.72
C GLY A 134 1.34 -7.11 12.85
N MET A 135 2.66 -6.92 12.92
CA MET A 135 3.28 -5.59 12.96
C MET A 135 2.95 -4.78 11.69
N THR A 136 3.05 -5.42 10.53
CA THR A 136 2.72 -4.78 9.24
C THR A 136 1.24 -4.46 9.15
N ALA A 137 0.37 -5.35 9.66
CA ALA A 137 -1.07 -5.11 9.71
C ALA A 137 -1.45 -3.94 10.61
N VAL A 138 -0.80 -3.80 11.77
CA VAL A 138 -0.99 -2.64 12.67
C VAL A 138 -0.54 -1.34 11.99
N LEU A 139 0.60 -1.35 11.30
CA LEU A 139 1.05 -0.20 10.51
C LEU A 139 0.03 0.16 9.41
N VAL A 140 -0.49 -0.83 8.69
CA VAL A 140 -1.56 -0.61 7.69
C VAL A 140 -2.79 -0.01 8.31
N ALA A 141 -3.25 -0.54 9.45
CA ALA A 141 -4.44 -0.06 10.14
C ALA A 141 -4.33 1.41 10.60
N VAL A 142 -3.11 1.90 10.85
CA VAL A 142 -2.86 3.29 11.22
C VAL A 142 -2.62 4.17 10.01
N VAL A 143 -1.74 3.76 9.10
CA VAL A 143 -1.29 4.56 7.95
C VAL A 143 -2.41 4.76 6.93
N VAL A 144 -3.22 3.72 6.67
CA VAL A 144 -4.27 3.78 5.65
C VAL A 144 -5.37 4.78 6.00
N PRO A 145 -6.00 4.77 7.21
CA PRO A 145 -6.99 5.78 7.58
C PRO A 145 -6.43 7.19 7.59
N VAL A 146 -5.19 7.39 8.08
CA VAL A 146 -4.52 8.70 8.05
C VAL A 146 -4.41 9.20 6.61
N SER A 147 -4.04 8.32 5.68
CA SER A 147 -3.95 8.66 4.26
C SER A 147 -5.32 8.99 3.63
N TYR A 148 -6.41 8.34 4.07
CA TYR A 148 -7.75 8.56 3.51
C TYR A 148 -8.48 9.77 4.10
N THR A 149 -8.31 10.07 5.39
CA THR A 149 -9.03 11.18 6.05
C THR A 149 -8.58 12.55 5.55
N HIS A 150 -7.30 12.71 5.25
CA HIS A 150 -6.77 13.97 4.70
C HIS A 150 -7.09 14.21 3.22
N LEU A 151 -7.46 13.14 2.48
CA LEU A 151 -7.72 13.22 1.03
C LEU A 151 -9.13 13.64 0.66
N ARG A 152 -10.14 13.23 1.45
CA ARG A 152 -11.54 13.61 1.19
C ARG A 152 -11.77 15.11 1.30
N ALA A 153 -11.00 15.81 2.12
CA ALA A 153 -11.10 17.26 2.27
C ALA A 153 -10.73 18.00 0.96
N HIS A 154 -9.80 17.45 0.16
CA HIS A 154 -9.38 18.10 -1.09
C HIS A 154 -10.20 17.68 -2.32
N GLU A 155 -10.86 16.51 -2.29
CA GLU A 155 -11.76 16.10 -3.39
C GLU A 155 -13.08 16.86 -3.37
N THR A 156 -13.59 17.23 -2.20
CA THR A 156 -14.84 18.00 -2.06
C THR A 156 -14.72 19.45 -2.52
N ASP A 157 -13.53 20.05 -2.41
CA ASP A 157 -13.32 21.43 -2.85
C ASP A 157 -13.14 21.58 -4.38
N SER A 158 -12.95 20.48 -5.10
CA SER A 158 -12.81 20.51 -6.57
C SER A 158 -14.13 20.29 -7.33
N TYR A 159 -15.25 20.02 -6.62
CA TYR A 159 -16.59 19.86 -7.19
C TYR A 159 -17.54 21.03 -6.83
N LEU A 160 -17.07 22.05 -6.12
CA LEU A 160 -17.75 23.32 -5.89
C LEU A 160 -17.08 24.44 -6.69
#